data_08da208facaa8af4386febd8634a4ee2
#
_entry.id   08da208facaa8af4386febd8634a4ee2
#
_cell.length_a   1.000
_cell.length_b   1.000
_cell.length_c   1.000
_cell.angle_alpha   90.00
_cell.angle_beta   90.00
_cell.angle_gamma   90.00
#
_symmetry.space_group_name_H-M   'P 1'
#
loop_
_entity.id
_entity.type
_entity.pdbx_description
1 polymer ?
#
loop_
_entity_poly.entity_id
_entity_poly.type
_entity_poly.pdbx_seq_one_letter_code
_entity_poly.pdbx_strand_id
1 'polypeptide(L)'
;KFPLDDESVDLIYASHVLEYFDREEVVPILQEWTRVLKKGGILRIAVPDFEAMAIMYVMSRNTLNQRSLDNFLGPLYGRMKMGSQTIYHKTTYDFDSLSEVLKSAGIESVKKYDWRQTEHSEFDDHSQAYIPHMEKENGTLISLNVEGVK
;
A
#
# COMPACT_ATOMS: atom_id res chain seq x y z
N LYS A 1 7.35 18.83 4.13
CA LYS A 1 6.33 19.19 5.13
C LYS A 1 5.05 19.60 4.41
N PHE A 2 3.89 19.06 4.83
CA PHE A 2 2.60 19.48 4.28
C PHE A 2 2.27 20.92 4.71
N PRO A 3 1.68 21.75 3.82
CA PRO A 3 1.22 23.08 4.14
C PRO A 3 -0.13 23.04 4.90
N LEU A 4 -0.21 22.18 5.93
CA LEU A 4 -1.38 21.94 6.77
C LEU A 4 -0.98 22.10 8.23
N ASP A 5 -1.93 22.61 9.04
CA ASP A 5 -1.76 22.74 10.47
C ASP A 5 -1.74 21.38 11.16
N ASP A 6 -1.18 21.34 12.36
CA ASP A 6 -1.24 20.16 13.22
C ASP A 6 -2.70 19.83 13.53
N GLU A 7 -3.02 18.54 13.56
CA GLU A 7 -4.35 18.05 13.95
C GLU A 7 -5.52 18.70 13.16
N SER A 8 -5.33 18.90 11.84
CA SER A 8 -6.32 19.55 10.97
C SER A 8 -7.09 18.57 10.07
N VAL A 9 -6.65 17.33 9.94
CA VAL A 9 -7.16 16.35 8.97
C VAL A 9 -7.80 15.15 9.69
N ASP A 10 -8.99 14.73 9.25
CA ASP A 10 -9.70 13.59 9.83
C ASP A 10 -9.26 12.25 9.24
N LEU A 11 -8.92 12.24 7.93
CA LEU A 11 -8.53 11.06 7.19
C LEU A 11 -7.40 11.39 6.21
N ILE A 12 -6.38 10.53 6.17
CA ILE A 12 -5.40 10.49 5.08
C ILE A 12 -5.56 9.14 4.37
N TYR A 13 -5.68 9.19 3.06
CA TYR A 13 -5.69 8.02 2.19
C TYR A 13 -4.53 8.08 1.20
N ALA A 14 -3.69 7.04 1.22
CA ALA A 14 -2.54 6.91 0.33
C ALA A 14 -2.55 5.54 -0.34
N SER A 15 -2.88 5.51 -1.62
CA SER A 15 -2.91 4.29 -2.43
C SER A 15 -1.66 4.22 -3.29
N HIS A 16 -0.84 3.21 -3.06
CA HIS A 16 0.40 2.90 -3.79
C HIS A 16 1.35 4.12 -3.90
N VAL A 17 1.67 4.68 -2.74
CA VAL A 17 2.57 5.84 -2.59
C VAL A 17 3.77 5.51 -1.70
N LEU A 18 3.54 4.75 -0.61
CA LEU A 18 4.54 4.57 0.44
C LEU A 18 5.75 3.76 -0.03
N GLU A 19 5.56 2.84 -0.94
CA GLU A 19 6.60 1.98 -1.50
C GLU A 19 7.63 2.73 -2.37
N TYR A 20 7.33 3.96 -2.78
CA TYR A 20 8.28 4.82 -3.52
C TYR A 20 9.31 5.49 -2.62
N PHE A 21 9.13 5.45 -1.31
CA PHE A 21 10.11 5.91 -0.33
C PHE A 21 10.96 4.74 0.15
N ASP A 22 12.23 4.99 0.47
CA ASP A 22 13.03 3.94 1.08
C ASP A 22 12.78 3.83 2.58
N ARG A 23 13.30 2.77 3.18
CA ARG A 23 13.01 2.44 4.60
C ARG A 23 13.58 3.47 5.59
N GLU A 24 14.57 4.24 5.19
CA GLU A 24 15.14 5.30 6.03
C GLU A 24 14.29 6.57 5.99
N GLU A 25 13.62 6.81 4.85
CA GLU A 25 12.78 7.99 4.63
C GLU A 25 11.36 7.82 5.17
N VAL A 26 10.84 6.59 5.24
CA VAL A 26 9.40 6.34 5.46
C VAL A 26 8.90 6.79 6.83
N VAL A 27 9.66 6.58 7.90
CA VAL A 27 9.22 6.96 9.27
C VAL A 27 9.06 8.47 9.41
N PRO A 28 10.03 9.32 9.03
CA PRO A 28 9.84 10.78 9.02
C PRO A 28 8.64 11.25 8.19
N ILE A 29 8.37 10.59 7.05
CA ILE A 29 7.21 10.92 6.19
C ILE A 29 5.91 10.59 6.90
N LEU A 30 5.79 9.40 7.49
CA LEU A 30 4.62 8.99 8.25
C LEU A 30 4.41 9.84 9.49
N GLN A 31 5.47 10.27 10.18
CA GLN A 31 5.38 11.21 11.28
C GLN A 31 4.78 12.56 10.86
N GLU A 32 5.13 13.05 9.67
CA GLU A 32 4.53 14.25 9.10
C GLU A 32 3.04 14.04 8.77
N TRP A 33 2.65 12.87 8.25
CA TRP A 33 1.24 12.53 8.05
C TRP A 33 0.49 12.44 9.39
N THR A 34 1.09 11.79 10.38
CA THR A 34 0.54 11.71 11.74
C THR A 34 0.41 13.09 12.39
N ARG A 35 1.34 14.02 12.15
CA ARG A 35 1.26 15.39 12.66
C ARG A 35 -0.03 16.07 12.24
N VAL A 36 -0.38 16.00 10.98
CA VAL A 36 -1.58 16.68 10.43
C VAL A 36 -2.89 15.97 10.75
N LEU A 37 -2.86 14.66 11.04
CA LEU A 37 -4.03 13.94 11.51
C LEU A 37 -4.48 14.43 12.88
N LYS A 38 -5.78 14.60 13.05
CA LYS A 38 -6.41 14.82 14.36
C LYS A 38 -6.23 13.59 15.26
N LYS A 39 -6.36 13.79 16.56
CA LYS A 39 -6.51 12.67 17.52
C LYS A 39 -7.75 11.85 17.16
N GLY A 40 -7.60 10.55 17.04
CA GLY A 40 -8.64 9.67 16.51
C GLY A 40 -8.81 9.71 14.98
N GLY A 41 -8.01 10.49 14.28
CA GLY A 41 -7.97 10.51 12.80
C GLY A 41 -7.41 9.21 12.21
N ILE A 42 -7.85 8.89 11.03
CA ILE A 42 -7.55 7.61 10.36
C ILE A 42 -6.47 7.81 9.29
N LEU A 43 -5.48 6.94 9.30
CA LEU A 43 -4.54 6.77 8.19
C LEU A 43 -4.87 5.47 7.48
N ARG A 44 -5.25 5.55 6.19
CA ARG A 44 -5.42 4.40 5.29
C ARG A 44 -4.31 4.36 4.27
N ILE A 45 -3.70 3.19 4.14
CA ILE A 45 -2.59 2.94 3.22
C ILE A 45 -2.90 1.68 2.42
N ALA A 46 -2.65 1.74 1.13
CA ALA A 46 -2.58 0.59 0.25
C ALA A 46 -1.17 0.51 -0.34
N VAL A 47 -0.55 -0.66 -0.30
CA VAL A 47 0.77 -0.95 -0.88
C VAL A 47 0.74 -2.33 -1.54
N PRO A 48 1.68 -2.68 -2.44
CA PRO A 48 1.81 -4.04 -2.93
C PRO A 48 1.96 -5.05 -1.77
N ASP A 49 1.13 -6.09 -1.77
CA ASP A 49 1.16 -7.16 -0.77
C ASP A 49 2.22 -8.20 -1.14
N PHE A 50 3.38 -8.10 -0.52
CA PHE A 50 4.48 -9.04 -0.80
C PHE A 50 4.13 -10.47 -0.40
N GLU A 51 3.45 -10.67 0.72
CA GLU A 51 3.04 -12.00 1.18
C GLU A 51 2.09 -12.67 0.16
N ALA A 52 1.04 -11.96 -0.27
CA ALA A 52 0.10 -12.46 -1.26
C ALA A 52 0.80 -12.81 -2.58
N MET A 53 1.69 -11.92 -3.06
CA MET A 53 2.46 -12.17 -4.29
C MET A 53 3.40 -13.37 -4.15
N ALA A 54 4.11 -13.51 -3.03
CA ALA A 54 5.03 -14.62 -2.79
C ALA A 54 4.29 -15.98 -2.75
N ILE A 55 3.17 -16.04 -2.05
CA ILE A 55 2.30 -17.23 -2.00
C ILE A 55 1.81 -17.60 -3.40
N MET A 56 1.28 -16.64 -4.15
CA MET A 56 0.82 -16.85 -5.53
C MET A 56 1.95 -17.35 -6.43
N TYR A 57 3.13 -16.74 -6.34
CA TYR A 57 4.29 -17.17 -7.13
C TYR A 57 4.66 -18.61 -6.85
N VAL A 58 4.73 -19.02 -5.58
CA VAL A 58 5.05 -20.39 -5.20
C VAL A 58 3.98 -21.37 -5.69
N MET A 59 2.70 -21.03 -5.52
CA MET A 59 1.59 -21.88 -5.96
C MET A 59 1.52 -22.02 -7.49
N SER A 60 1.79 -20.95 -8.25
CA SER A 60 1.71 -20.94 -9.70
C SER A 60 2.84 -21.75 -10.38
N ARG A 61 3.96 -22.00 -9.69
CA ARG A 61 5.05 -22.83 -10.21
C ARG A 61 4.66 -24.28 -10.51
N ASN A 62 3.60 -24.75 -9.89
CA ASN A 62 3.10 -26.12 -10.05
C ASN A 62 2.08 -26.25 -11.21
N THR A 63 1.64 -25.15 -11.80
CA THR A 63 0.76 -25.13 -12.97
C THR A 63 1.57 -24.88 -14.23
N LEU A 64 1.70 -25.91 -15.08
CA LEU A 64 2.67 -26.08 -16.18
C LEU A 64 2.64 -25.04 -17.31
N ASN A 65 1.85 -23.95 -17.26
CA ASN A 65 1.62 -23.08 -18.41
C ASN A 65 1.75 -21.57 -18.19
N GLN A 66 2.25 -21.08 -17.05
CA GLN A 66 2.39 -19.63 -16.85
C GLN A 66 3.80 -19.25 -16.41
N ARG A 67 4.43 -18.33 -17.15
CA ARG A 67 5.62 -17.59 -16.70
C ARG A 67 5.20 -16.68 -15.56
N SER A 68 5.16 -17.22 -14.36
CA SER A 68 4.61 -16.57 -13.20
C SER A 68 5.34 -15.27 -12.82
N LEU A 69 6.65 -15.19 -13.01
CA LEU A 69 7.45 -14.03 -12.58
C LEU A 69 7.01 -12.72 -13.26
N ASP A 70 6.70 -12.77 -14.58
CA ASP A 70 6.33 -11.56 -15.33
C ASP A 70 5.09 -10.86 -14.76
N ASN A 71 4.16 -11.63 -14.16
CA ASN A 71 2.96 -11.09 -13.54
C ASN A 71 3.25 -10.29 -12.25
N PHE A 72 4.40 -10.54 -11.62
CA PHE A 72 4.77 -9.92 -10.34
C PHE A 72 5.77 -8.78 -10.48
N LEU A 73 6.50 -8.70 -11.61
CA LEU A 73 7.50 -7.65 -11.82
C LEU A 73 6.89 -6.24 -11.81
N GLY A 74 5.70 -6.07 -12.38
CA GLY A 74 4.99 -4.80 -12.37
C GLY A 74 4.65 -4.34 -10.94
N PRO A 75 3.85 -5.10 -10.19
CA PRO A 75 3.53 -4.77 -8.80
C PRO A 75 4.76 -4.64 -7.90
N LEU A 76 5.79 -5.44 -8.12
CA LEU A 76 6.99 -5.43 -7.27
C LEU A 76 7.88 -4.21 -7.52
N TYR A 77 8.12 -3.84 -8.79
CA TYR A 77 9.02 -2.75 -9.15
C TYR A 77 8.32 -1.43 -9.47
N GLY A 78 7.03 -1.43 -9.77
CA GLY A 78 6.19 -0.24 -9.92
C GLY A 78 6.76 0.83 -10.85
N ARG A 79 7.28 0.46 -12.03
CA ARG A 79 7.89 1.40 -12.97
C ARG A 79 6.90 2.48 -13.40
N MET A 80 7.13 3.72 -13.00
CA MET A 80 6.29 4.85 -13.34
C MET A 80 7.12 6.02 -13.93
N LYS A 81 6.56 6.71 -14.93
CA LYS A 81 7.13 7.96 -15.45
C LYS A 81 6.54 9.16 -14.69
N MET A 82 7.44 9.98 -14.11
CA MET A 82 7.10 11.27 -13.52
C MET A 82 7.86 12.38 -14.27
N GLY A 83 7.19 13.04 -15.20
CA GLY A 83 7.83 14.02 -16.07
C GLY A 83 8.96 13.39 -16.90
N SER A 84 10.19 13.87 -16.73
CA SER A 84 11.39 13.35 -17.40
C SER A 84 12.05 12.17 -16.68
N GLN A 85 11.63 11.87 -15.45
CA GLN A 85 12.22 10.81 -14.62
C GLN A 85 11.40 9.53 -14.67
N THR A 86 12.07 8.40 -14.48
CA THR A 86 11.43 7.12 -14.22
C THR A 86 11.71 6.75 -12.77
N ILE A 87 10.66 6.48 -12.01
CA ILE A 87 10.74 6.04 -10.62
C ILE A 87 10.32 4.60 -10.50
N TYR A 88 10.76 3.97 -9.42
CA TYR A 88 10.49 2.58 -9.09
C TYR A 88 10.17 2.46 -7.61
N HIS A 89 9.50 1.39 -7.21
CA HIS A 89 9.38 1.04 -5.81
C HIS A 89 10.76 0.81 -5.20
N LYS A 90 11.01 1.44 -4.07
CA LYS A 90 12.27 1.31 -3.31
C LYS A 90 12.19 0.27 -2.21
N THR A 91 10.97 -0.10 -1.84
CA THR A 91 10.70 -1.09 -0.78
C THR A 91 9.42 -1.86 -1.08
N THR A 92 9.20 -2.93 -0.31
CA THR A 92 7.96 -3.69 -0.31
C THR A 92 7.58 -4.05 1.13
N TYR A 93 6.32 -4.36 1.37
CA TYR A 93 5.75 -4.61 2.68
C TYR A 93 4.93 -5.89 2.71
N ASP A 94 4.91 -6.52 3.87
CA ASP A 94 3.87 -7.39 4.37
C ASP A 94 3.14 -6.69 5.52
N PHE A 95 2.12 -7.34 6.09
CA PHE A 95 1.32 -6.73 7.14
C PHE A 95 2.13 -6.40 8.39
N ASP A 96 3.05 -7.28 8.78
CA ASP A 96 3.83 -7.11 10.02
C ASP A 96 4.80 -5.94 9.88
N SER A 97 5.59 -5.90 8.81
CA SER A 97 6.55 -4.81 8.57
C SER A 97 5.88 -3.46 8.37
N LEU A 98 4.73 -3.40 7.68
CA LEU A 98 3.97 -2.16 7.55
C LEU A 98 3.40 -1.71 8.90
N SER A 99 2.89 -2.65 9.70
CA SER A 99 2.35 -2.34 11.04
C SER A 99 3.43 -1.79 11.98
N GLU A 100 4.64 -2.34 11.94
CA GLU A 100 5.78 -1.84 12.74
C GLU A 100 6.13 -0.39 12.36
N VAL A 101 6.21 -0.11 11.07
CA VAL A 101 6.53 1.23 10.56
C VAL A 101 5.46 2.24 10.95
N LEU A 102 4.17 1.88 10.83
CA LEU A 102 3.04 2.72 11.23
C LEU A 102 3.05 3.02 12.73
N LYS A 103 3.26 2.01 13.56
CA LYS A 103 3.38 2.17 15.02
C LYS A 103 4.56 3.07 15.40
N SER A 104 5.69 2.92 14.72
CA SER A 104 6.88 3.78 14.93
C SER A 104 6.62 5.25 14.60
N ALA A 105 5.62 5.52 13.78
CA ALA A 105 5.18 6.87 13.43
C ALA A 105 4.02 7.41 14.30
N GLY A 106 3.56 6.64 15.30
CA GLY A 106 2.50 7.05 16.22
C GLY A 106 1.09 6.70 15.75
N ILE A 107 0.95 5.71 14.87
CA ILE A 107 -0.35 5.17 14.44
C ILE A 107 -0.61 3.87 15.22
N GLU A 108 -1.76 3.80 15.86
CA GLU A 108 -2.19 2.66 16.68
C GLU A 108 -3.33 1.88 16.03
N SER A 109 -3.75 0.79 16.65
CA SER A 109 -4.90 -0.02 16.22
C SER A 109 -4.82 -0.43 14.74
N VAL A 110 -3.61 -0.77 14.27
CA VAL A 110 -3.35 -1.11 12.87
C VAL A 110 -4.05 -2.42 12.51
N LYS A 111 -4.84 -2.41 11.43
CA LYS A 111 -5.59 -3.58 10.93
C LYS A 111 -5.75 -3.53 9.43
N LYS A 112 -5.99 -4.70 8.81
CA LYS A 112 -6.42 -4.77 7.41
C LYS A 112 -7.86 -4.26 7.27
N TYR A 113 -8.17 -3.61 6.14
CA TYR A 113 -9.54 -3.21 5.81
C TYR A 113 -9.96 -3.76 4.43
N ASP A 114 -11.26 -3.92 4.25
CA ASP A 114 -11.84 -4.25 2.95
C ASP A 114 -12.14 -2.96 2.19
N TRP A 115 -11.47 -2.74 1.06
CA TRP A 115 -11.64 -1.56 0.23
C TRP A 115 -13.10 -1.36 -0.22
N ARG A 116 -13.87 -2.46 -0.38
CA ARG A 116 -15.29 -2.41 -0.77
C ARG A 116 -16.18 -1.73 0.27
N GLN A 117 -15.72 -1.64 1.50
CA GLN A 117 -16.47 -1.07 2.63
C GLN A 117 -16.01 0.35 2.98
N THR A 118 -15.32 1.02 2.07
CA THR A 118 -14.81 2.37 2.28
C THR A 118 -15.52 3.40 1.41
N GLU A 119 -15.47 4.67 1.82
CA GLU A 119 -16.01 5.80 1.07
C GLU A 119 -15.30 6.05 -0.27
N HIS A 120 -14.14 5.45 -0.49
CA HIS A 120 -13.40 5.53 -1.75
C HIS A 120 -13.49 4.23 -2.60
N SER A 121 -14.40 3.33 -2.27
CA SER A 121 -14.59 2.06 -3.00
C SER A 121 -14.95 2.24 -4.48
N GLU A 122 -15.54 3.39 -4.82
CA GLU A 122 -15.91 3.72 -6.21
C GLU A 122 -14.73 4.25 -7.05
N PHE A 123 -13.62 4.61 -6.42
CA PHE A 123 -12.41 5.03 -7.12
C PHE A 123 -11.60 3.81 -7.54
N ASP A 124 -11.46 3.62 -8.85
CA ASP A 124 -10.68 2.51 -9.42
C ASP A 124 -9.19 2.81 -9.33
N ASP A 125 -8.58 2.54 -8.19
CA ASP A 125 -7.17 2.73 -7.92
C ASP A 125 -6.47 1.41 -7.54
N HIS A 126 -5.17 1.48 -7.25
CA HIS A 126 -4.37 0.28 -6.97
C HIS A 126 -4.66 -0.38 -5.62
N SER A 127 -5.46 0.22 -4.72
CA SER A 127 -5.98 -0.48 -3.53
C SER A 127 -6.83 -1.69 -3.92
N GLN A 128 -7.28 -1.71 -5.17
CA GLN A 128 -8.07 -2.76 -5.80
C GLN A 128 -7.26 -3.55 -6.83
N ALA A 129 -5.94 -3.67 -6.65
CA ALA A 129 -5.08 -4.40 -7.57
C ALA A 129 -5.21 -5.93 -7.40
N TYR A 130 -5.49 -6.62 -8.48
CA TYR A 130 -5.67 -8.07 -8.53
C TYR A 130 -4.77 -8.73 -9.56
N ILE A 131 -4.45 -10.00 -9.35
CA ILE A 131 -3.87 -10.89 -10.36
C ILE A 131 -4.89 -12.01 -10.65
N PRO A 132 -5.27 -12.27 -11.91
CA PRO A 132 -4.93 -11.54 -13.14
C PRO A 132 -5.32 -10.05 -13.08
N HIS A 133 -4.67 -9.21 -13.86
CA HIS A 133 -4.76 -7.76 -13.77
C HIS A 133 -6.20 -7.25 -13.68
N MET A 134 -6.53 -6.63 -12.55
CA MET A 134 -7.84 -6.04 -12.21
C MET A 134 -9.03 -7.01 -12.27
N GLU A 135 -8.80 -8.31 -12.18
CA GLU A 135 -9.87 -9.33 -12.12
C GLU A 135 -10.43 -9.41 -10.69
N LYS A 136 -11.45 -8.58 -10.41
CA LYS A 136 -12.02 -8.39 -9.06
C LYS A 136 -12.96 -9.51 -8.62
N GLU A 137 -13.46 -10.35 -9.55
CA GLU A 137 -14.43 -11.42 -9.24
C GLU A 137 -13.73 -12.71 -8.81
N ASN A 138 -12.74 -13.15 -9.59
CA ASN A 138 -12.07 -14.44 -9.39
C ASN A 138 -10.56 -14.31 -9.14
N GLY A 139 -10.02 -13.11 -9.27
CA GLY A 139 -8.60 -12.84 -9.04
C GLY A 139 -8.23 -12.82 -7.56
N THR A 140 -6.94 -12.79 -7.32
CA THR A 140 -6.38 -12.63 -5.96
C THR A 140 -5.97 -11.17 -5.76
N LEU A 141 -6.46 -10.55 -4.70
CA LEU A 141 -6.04 -9.21 -4.28
C LEU A 141 -4.56 -9.24 -3.92
N ILE A 142 -3.79 -8.35 -4.54
CA ILE A 142 -2.34 -8.17 -4.31
C ILE A 142 -2.02 -6.79 -3.75
N SER A 143 -3.02 -6.08 -3.29
CA SER A 143 -2.87 -4.85 -2.51
C SER A 143 -3.08 -5.13 -1.04
N LEU A 144 -2.11 -4.79 -0.22
CA LEU A 144 -2.19 -4.79 1.23
C LEU A 144 -2.86 -3.48 1.67
N ASN A 145 -4.11 -3.59 2.06
CA ASN A 145 -4.94 -2.48 2.49
C ASN A 145 -4.98 -2.43 4.02
N VAL A 146 -4.38 -1.41 4.61
CA VAL A 146 -4.21 -1.26 6.05
C VAL A 146 -4.70 0.10 6.52
N GLU A 147 -5.41 0.12 7.64
CA GLU A 147 -5.76 1.36 8.34
C GLU A 147 -5.31 1.32 9.79
N GLY A 148 -5.04 2.50 10.33
CA GLY A 148 -4.76 2.70 11.75
C GLY A 148 -5.20 4.06 12.22
N VAL A 149 -5.16 4.29 13.51
CA VAL A 149 -5.68 5.48 14.19
C VAL A 149 -4.55 6.22 14.90
N LYS A 150 -4.54 7.55 14.81
CA LYS A 150 -3.66 8.41 15.62
C LYS A 150 -4.12 8.52 17.05
#